data_c3eac9a07570493092e318d8f8f8ecf0
#
_entry.id   c3eac9a07570493092e318d8f8f8ecf0
#
_cell.length_a   1.000
_cell.length_b   1.000
_cell.length_c   1.000
_cell.angle_alpha   90.00
_cell.angle_beta   90.00
_cell.angle_gamma   90.00
#
_symmetry.space_group_name_H-M   'P 1'
#
loop_
_entity.id
_entity.type
_entity.pdbx_description
1 polymer ?
#
loop_
_entity_poly.entity_id
_entity_poly.type
_entity_poly.pdbx_seq_one_letter_code
_entity_poly.pdbx_strand_id
1 'polypeptide(L)'
;QLTNTIKEHPFSLLLFDEVEKASPTIWDKFLQILEDGRMTDGQGNTVYFSECLIVFTSNLGIYQDVGGVKKRVVDMNMSYNELNKVVTKGIQDYFFSKGKPEVLNRIGKNLIVFNFIQPDAAKEILLSQINKICKAIYSMKKISIKFGNDAVKEKLYKKVLTNLEEGGRGVGNIVEEYFTTPLSTYVFDNRVENGQTITIEDITGLNSEESELEMPRIIANLERI
;
A
#
# COMPACT_ATOMS: atom_id res chain seq x y z
N GLN A 1 3.86 11.30 -24.10
CA GLN A 1 4.31 11.75 -22.76
C GLN A 1 5.44 10.85 -22.25
N LEU A 2 5.26 9.53 -22.06
CA LEU A 2 6.29 8.60 -21.58
C LEU A 2 7.58 8.67 -22.42
N THR A 3 7.44 8.58 -23.73
CA THR A 3 8.59 8.58 -24.67
C THR A 3 9.43 9.85 -24.59
N ASN A 4 8.81 11.01 -24.40
CA ASN A 4 9.53 12.27 -24.25
C ASN A 4 10.30 12.31 -22.92
N THR A 5 9.67 11.86 -21.82
CA THR A 5 10.33 11.79 -20.53
C THR A 5 11.56 10.89 -20.55
N ILE A 6 11.48 9.73 -21.24
CA ILE A 6 12.63 8.82 -21.35
C ILE A 6 13.75 9.38 -22.24
N LYS A 7 13.42 10.15 -23.29
CA LYS A 7 14.44 10.85 -24.08
C LYS A 7 15.23 11.86 -23.24
N GLU A 8 14.54 12.55 -22.33
CA GLU A 8 15.16 13.55 -21.44
C GLU A 8 15.89 12.89 -20.25
N HIS A 9 15.35 11.77 -19.76
CA HIS A 9 15.85 11.06 -18.57
C HIS A 9 15.99 9.55 -18.84
N PRO A 10 17.02 9.10 -19.59
CA PRO A 10 17.17 7.70 -19.98
C PRO A 10 17.40 6.75 -18.79
N PHE A 11 18.09 7.22 -17.73
CA PHE A 11 18.28 6.45 -16.49
C PHE A 11 17.08 6.64 -15.55
N SER A 12 16.02 5.90 -15.78
CA SER A 12 14.77 6.06 -15.05
C SER A 12 14.25 4.73 -14.49
N LEU A 13 13.53 4.82 -13.36
CA LEU A 13 12.67 3.75 -12.88
C LEU A 13 11.26 4.01 -13.39
N LEU A 14 10.72 3.05 -14.15
CA LEU A 14 9.36 3.08 -14.67
C LEU A 14 8.50 2.12 -13.87
N LEU A 15 7.54 2.64 -13.12
CA LEU A 15 6.56 1.86 -12.39
C LEU A 15 5.23 1.88 -13.14
N PHE A 16 4.78 0.70 -13.57
CA PHE A 16 3.46 0.47 -14.15
C PHE A 16 2.59 -0.24 -13.12
N ASP A 17 1.72 0.53 -12.48
CA ASP A 17 0.86 0.03 -11.41
C ASP A 17 -0.42 -0.59 -11.97
N GLU A 18 -0.87 -1.71 -11.36
CA GLU A 18 -2.09 -2.45 -11.73
C GLU A 18 -2.16 -2.81 -13.22
N VAL A 19 -1.07 -3.36 -13.74
CA VAL A 19 -0.90 -3.61 -15.18
C VAL A 19 -1.97 -4.52 -15.79
N GLU A 20 -2.65 -5.33 -15.00
CA GLU A 20 -3.79 -6.15 -15.43
C GLU A 20 -5.01 -5.33 -15.87
N LYS A 21 -5.09 -4.06 -15.46
CA LYS A 21 -6.17 -3.15 -15.87
C LYS A 21 -5.88 -2.45 -17.19
N ALA A 22 -4.67 -2.57 -17.70
CA ALA A 22 -4.27 -1.96 -18.97
C ALA A 22 -4.96 -2.64 -20.17
N SER A 23 -5.12 -1.89 -21.25
CA SER A 23 -5.61 -2.47 -22.51
C SER A 23 -4.70 -3.61 -22.98
N PRO A 24 -5.26 -4.74 -23.46
CA PRO A 24 -4.45 -5.84 -24.00
C PRO A 24 -3.44 -5.41 -25.08
N THR A 25 -3.74 -4.36 -25.83
CA THR A 25 -2.84 -3.83 -26.88
C THR A 25 -1.57 -3.18 -26.33
N ILE A 26 -1.56 -2.79 -25.05
CA ILE A 26 -0.36 -2.21 -24.43
C ILE A 26 0.75 -3.26 -24.27
N TRP A 27 0.38 -4.54 -24.12
CA TRP A 27 1.34 -5.64 -23.97
C TRP A 27 2.22 -5.81 -25.23
N ASP A 28 1.71 -5.46 -26.42
CA ASP A 28 2.52 -5.49 -27.65
C ASP A 28 3.63 -4.42 -27.61
N LYS A 29 3.32 -3.27 -26.98
CA LYS A 29 4.32 -2.22 -26.76
C LYS A 29 5.33 -2.60 -25.69
N PHE A 30 4.88 -3.23 -24.61
CA PHE A 30 5.79 -3.74 -23.59
C PHE A 30 6.68 -4.85 -24.11
N LEU A 31 6.17 -5.77 -24.93
CA LEU A 31 6.97 -6.78 -25.59
C LEU A 31 8.09 -6.14 -26.42
N GLN A 32 7.78 -5.14 -27.24
CA GLN A 32 8.78 -4.42 -28.03
C GLN A 32 9.89 -3.83 -27.14
N ILE A 33 9.52 -3.22 -26.00
CA ILE A 33 10.48 -2.68 -25.04
C ILE A 33 11.30 -3.80 -24.39
N LEU A 34 10.65 -4.88 -23.94
CA LEU A 34 11.32 -5.99 -23.24
C LEU A 34 12.19 -6.85 -24.16
N GLU A 35 11.91 -6.87 -25.47
CA GLU A 35 12.68 -7.62 -26.46
C GLU A 35 13.80 -6.79 -27.05
N ASP A 36 13.46 -5.62 -27.59
CA ASP A 36 14.35 -4.79 -28.37
C ASP A 36 15.04 -3.68 -27.56
N GLY A 37 14.60 -3.46 -26.30
CA GLY A 37 15.06 -2.33 -25.47
C GLY A 37 14.65 -0.97 -26.04
N ARG A 38 13.69 -0.92 -26.97
CA ARG A 38 13.26 0.31 -27.66
C ARG A 38 11.79 0.25 -28.04
N MET A 39 11.21 1.41 -28.30
CA MET A 39 9.85 1.55 -28.80
C MET A 39 9.77 2.70 -29.80
N THR A 40 8.96 2.54 -30.86
CA THR A 40 8.65 3.63 -31.78
C THR A 40 7.40 4.37 -31.29
N ASP A 41 7.51 5.69 -31.14
CA ASP A 41 6.38 6.54 -30.75
C ASP A 41 5.40 6.78 -31.91
N GLY A 42 4.27 7.43 -31.62
CA GLY A 42 3.24 7.73 -32.63
C GLY A 42 3.68 8.72 -33.72
N GLN A 43 4.86 9.34 -33.59
CA GLN A 43 5.45 10.24 -34.56
C GLN A 43 6.55 9.57 -35.41
N GLY A 44 6.79 8.27 -35.20
CA GLY A 44 7.82 7.51 -35.88
C GLY A 44 9.22 7.60 -35.26
N ASN A 45 9.38 8.26 -34.13
CA ASN A 45 10.70 8.37 -33.47
C ASN A 45 10.98 7.14 -32.61
N THR A 46 12.20 6.62 -32.69
CA THR A 46 12.66 5.52 -31.81
C THR A 46 13.12 6.07 -30.47
N VAL A 47 12.67 5.44 -29.38
CA VAL A 47 13.06 5.73 -28.00
C VAL A 47 13.63 4.49 -27.37
N TYR A 48 14.77 4.61 -26.71
CA TYR A 48 15.50 3.51 -26.09
C TYR A 48 15.19 3.45 -24.60
N PHE A 49 14.96 2.22 -24.08
CA PHE A 49 14.65 1.89 -22.70
C PHE A 49 15.74 1.01 -22.06
N SER A 50 16.87 0.82 -22.74
CA SER A 50 17.95 -0.06 -22.29
C SER A 50 18.54 0.34 -20.93
N GLU A 51 18.44 1.61 -20.57
CA GLU A 51 18.93 2.15 -19.31
C GLU A 51 17.82 2.29 -18.25
N CYS A 52 16.60 1.85 -18.56
CA CYS A 52 15.48 1.93 -17.64
C CYS A 52 15.36 0.67 -16.79
N LEU A 53 15.02 0.83 -15.50
CA LEU A 53 14.47 -0.24 -14.69
C LEU A 53 12.94 -0.22 -14.81
N ILE A 54 12.36 -1.30 -15.31
CA ILE A 54 10.90 -1.41 -15.50
C ILE A 54 10.33 -2.32 -14.43
N VAL A 55 9.34 -1.82 -13.69
CA VAL A 55 8.64 -2.54 -12.63
C VAL A 55 7.14 -2.55 -12.96
N PHE A 56 6.55 -3.72 -12.95
CA PHE A 56 5.10 -3.92 -13.04
C PHE A 56 4.55 -4.35 -11.70
N THR A 57 3.47 -3.72 -11.21
CA THR A 57 2.70 -4.24 -10.09
C THR A 57 1.39 -4.84 -10.58
N SER A 58 0.89 -5.85 -9.89
CA SER A 58 -0.35 -6.52 -10.26
C SER A 58 -0.97 -7.27 -9.09
N ASN A 59 -2.30 -7.41 -9.13
CA ASN A 59 -3.09 -8.31 -8.27
C ASN A 59 -3.46 -9.62 -8.98
N LEU A 60 -2.80 -9.94 -10.09
CA LEU A 60 -3.03 -11.20 -10.82
C LEU A 60 -2.74 -12.42 -9.93
N GLY A 61 -3.56 -13.44 -10.06
CA GLY A 61 -3.44 -14.68 -9.29
C GLY A 61 -3.99 -14.61 -7.86
N ILE A 62 -4.40 -13.43 -7.38
CA ILE A 62 -5.10 -13.27 -6.08
C ILE A 62 -6.57 -13.67 -6.19
N TYR A 63 -7.19 -13.34 -7.34
CA TYR A 63 -8.59 -13.63 -7.62
C TYR A 63 -8.72 -14.48 -8.87
N GLN A 64 -9.70 -15.40 -8.87
CA GLN A 64 -10.12 -16.17 -10.04
C GLN A 64 -11.57 -15.84 -10.37
N ASP A 65 -11.89 -15.80 -11.68
CA ASP A 65 -13.27 -15.70 -12.14
C ASP A 65 -13.89 -17.12 -12.13
N VAL A 66 -14.91 -17.28 -11.33
CA VAL A 66 -15.68 -18.54 -11.23
C VAL A 66 -17.14 -18.21 -11.57
N GLY A 67 -17.51 -18.45 -12.83
CA GLY A 67 -18.88 -18.20 -13.28
C GLY A 67 -19.28 -16.72 -13.29
N GLY A 68 -18.37 -15.80 -13.62
CA GLY A 68 -18.59 -14.35 -13.64
C GLY A 68 -18.44 -13.66 -12.29
N VAL A 69 -18.07 -14.41 -11.23
CA VAL A 69 -17.83 -13.87 -9.89
C VAL A 69 -16.34 -14.01 -9.57
N LYS A 70 -15.71 -12.88 -9.23
CA LYS A 70 -14.31 -12.90 -8.75
C LYS A 70 -14.25 -13.46 -7.33
N LYS A 71 -13.65 -14.64 -7.19
CA LYS A 71 -13.37 -15.26 -5.89
C LYS A 71 -11.90 -15.14 -5.55
N ARG A 72 -11.59 -14.77 -4.32
CA ARG A 72 -10.24 -14.79 -3.79
C ARG A 72 -9.79 -16.25 -3.64
N VAL A 73 -8.62 -16.59 -4.18
CA VAL A 73 -8.06 -17.95 -4.18
C VAL A 73 -6.85 -18.09 -3.27
N VAL A 74 -6.47 -17.02 -2.61
CA VAL A 74 -5.36 -16.97 -1.65
C VAL A 74 -5.87 -16.60 -0.28
N ASP A 75 -5.22 -17.12 0.77
CA ASP A 75 -5.63 -16.98 2.16
C ASP A 75 -4.40 -16.76 3.04
N MET A 76 -4.57 -16.05 4.15
CA MET A 76 -3.47 -15.68 5.06
C MET A 76 -2.81 -16.89 5.75
N ASN A 77 -3.50 -18.04 5.80
CA ASN A 77 -2.99 -19.28 6.40
C ASN A 77 -2.11 -20.09 5.43
N MET A 78 -2.05 -19.69 4.15
CA MET A 78 -1.17 -20.32 3.18
C MET A 78 0.29 -20.08 3.54
N SER A 79 1.12 -21.11 3.41
CA SER A 79 2.56 -20.91 3.43
C SER A 79 2.99 -20.04 2.23
N TYR A 80 4.12 -19.35 2.36
CA TYR A 80 4.65 -18.56 1.25
C TYR A 80 4.86 -19.36 -0.04
N ASN A 81 5.26 -20.64 0.10
CA ASN A 81 5.47 -21.51 -1.05
C ASN A 81 4.15 -21.86 -1.77
N GLU A 82 3.08 -22.07 -1.04
CA GLU A 82 1.74 -22.29 -1.60
C GLU A 82 1.22 -21.01 -2.27
N LEU A 83 1.29 -19.89 -1.56
CA LEU A 83 0.93 -18.57 -2.09
C LEU A 83 1.67 -18.29 -3.41
N ASN A 84 2.98 -18.48 -3.43
CA ASN A 84 3.80 -18.24 -4.63
C ASN A 84 3.36 -19.12 -5.80
N LYS A 85 3.10 -20.42 -5.55
CA LYS A 85 2.61 -21.33 -6.59
C LYS A 85 1.25 -20.91 -7.16
N VAL A 86 0.30 -20.57 -6.29
CA VAL A 86 -1.05 -20.15 -6.69
C VAL A 86 -1.00 -18.86 -7.51
N VAL A 87 -0.29 -17.85 -7.01
CA VAL A 87 -0.18 -16.55 -7.67
C VAL A 87 0.57 -16.68 -9.01
N THR A 88 1.71 -17.39 -9.03
CA THR A 88 2.48 -17.60 -10.27
C THR A 88 1.63 -18.32 -11.33
N LYS A 89 0.87 -19.35 -10.94
CA LYS A 89 -0.04 -20.03 -11.85
C LYS A 89 -1.12 -19.08 -12.37
N GLY A 90 -1.75 -18.29 -11.51
CA GLY A 90 -2.77 -17.34 -11.93
C GLY A 90 -2.24 -16.29 -12.91
N ILE A 91 -0.99 -15.83 -12.74
CA ILE A 91 -0.32 -14.94 -13.68
C ILE A 91 -0.10 -15.64 -15.04
N GLN A 92 0.35 -16.90 -15.01
CA GLN A 92 0.52 -17.68 -16.23
C GLN A 92 -0.82 -17.84 -16.99
N ASP A 93 -1.87 -18.27 -16.29
CA ASP A 93 -3.20 -18.46 -16.84
C ASP A 93 -3.75 -17.15 -17.45
N TYR A 94 -3.50 -16.00 -16.81
CA TYR A 94 -3.87 -14.71 -17.35
C TYR A 94 -3.19 -14.42 -18.70
N PHE A 95 -1.87 -14.52 -18.79
CA PHE A 95 -1.16 -14.24 -20.04
C PHE A 95 -1.49 -15.24 -21.14
N PHE A 96 -1.70 -16.51 -20.80
CA PHE A 96 -2.20 -17.52 -21.76
C PHE A 96 -3.59 -17.15 -22.28
N SER A 97 -4.52 -16.75 -21.39
CA SER A 97 -5.88 -16.34 -21.78
C SER A 97 -5.91 -15.09 -22.67
N LYS A 98 -4.90 -14.22 -22.54
CA LYS A 98 -4.74 -13.03 -23.38
C LYS A 98 -3.98 -13.27 -24.69
N GLY A 99 -3.49 -14.51 -24.91
CA GLY A 99 -2.68 -14.83 -26.07
C GLY A 99 -1.30 -14.13 -26.06
N LYS A 100 -0.74 -13.90 -24.87
CA LYS A 100 0.54 -13.20 -24.66
C LYS A 100 1.54 -13.98 -23.79
N PRO A 101 1.72 -15.31 -24.01
CA PRO A 101 2.63 -16.10 -23.19
C PRO A 101 4.10 -15.64 -23.31
N GLU A 102 4.47 -14.97 -24.40
CA GLU A 102 5.80 -14.42 -24.64
C GLU A 102 6.22 -13.37 -23.60
N VAL A 103 5.27 -12.64 -23.01
CA VAL A 103 5.55 -11.69 -21.91
C VAL A 103 6.20 -12.40 -20.73
N LEU A 104 5.68 -13.58 -20.36
CA LEU A 104 6.25 -14.39 -19.27
C LEU A 104 7.68 -14.82 -19.57
N ASN A 105 7.96 -15.19 -20.84
CA ASN A 105 9.32 -15.56 -21.24
C ASN A 105 10.30 -14.41 -21.07
N ARG A 106 9.86 -13.17 -21.29
CA ARG A 106 10.70 -11.96 -21.13
C ARG A 106 10.85 -11.53 -19.68
N ILE A 107 9.80 -11.64 -18.87
CA ILE A 107 9.88 -11.40 -17.42
C ILE A 107 10.76 -12.49 -16.77
N GLY A 108 10.66 -13.74 -17.23
CA GLY A 108 11.48 -14.85 -16.77
C GLY A 108 11.31 -15.13 -15.27
N LYS A 109 12.45 -15.15 -14.55
CA LYS A 109 12.48 -15.40 -13.09
C LYS A 109 12.30 -14.12 -12.24
N ASN A 110 12.09 -12.96 -12.88
CA ASN A 110 11.97 -11.68 -12.18
C ASN A 110 10.55 -11.44 -11.64
N LEU A 111 9.83 -12.50 -11.31
CA LEU A 111 8.53 -12.45 -10.68
C LEU A 111 8.71 -12.53 -9.16
N ILE A 112 8.24 -11.51 -8.45
CA ILE A 112 8.30 -11.43 -6.99
C ILE A 112 6.87 -11.43 -6.46
N VAL A 113 6.51 -12.45 -5.69
CA VAL A 113 5.22 -12.52 -5.00
C VAL A 113 5.41 -11.96 -3.60
N PHE A 114 4.62 -10.92 -3.26
CA PHE A 114 4.62 -10.39 -1.90
C PHE A 114 3.80 -11.29 -0.98
N ASN A 115 4.33 -11.56 0.20
CA ASN A 115 3.60 -12.28 1.24
C ASN A 115 2.54 -11.39 1.88
N PHE A 116 1.58 -11.99 2.55
CA PHE A 116 0.68 -11.28 3.45
C PHE A 116 1.47 -10.62 4.57
N ILE A 117 0.99 -9.44 5.00
CA ILE A 117 1.58 -8.75 6.14
C ILE A 117 1.34 -9.60 7.39
N GLN A 118 2.43 -10.02 8.02
CA GLN A 118 2.39 -10.78 9.26
C GLN A 118 2.14 -9.85 10.45
N PRO A 119 1.59 -10.37 11.57
CA PRO A 119 1.29 -9.56 12.76
C PRO A 119 2.43 -8.67 13.24
N ASP A 120 3.66 -9.19 13.30
CA ASP A 120 4.84 -8.42 13.76
C ASP A 120 5.15 -7.27 12.80
N ALA A 121 5.12 -7.51 11.49
CA ALA A 121 5.31 -6.47 10.49
C ALA A 121 4.19 -5.41 10.54
N ALA A 122 2.94 -5.82 10.80
CA ALA A 122 1.82 -4.89 10.97
C ALA A 122 2.03 -3.99 12.19
N LYS A 123 2.59 -4.51 13.30
CA LYS A 123 2.95 -3.72 14.48
C LYS A 123 4.02 -2.68 14.16
N GLU A 124 5.05 -3.07 13.44
CA GLU A 124 6.10 -2.13 13.01
C GLU A 124 5.57 -1.05 12.08
N ILE A 125 4.70 -1.40 11.12
CA ILE A 125 4.06 -0.45 10.21
C ILE A 125 3.21 0.53 11.01
N LEU A 126 2.37 0.06 11.94
CA LEU A 126 1.53 0.89 12.82
C LEU A 126 2.38 1.92 13.57
N LEU A 127 3.40 1.46 14.29
CA LEU A 127 4.28 2.33 15.06
C LEU A 127 5.05 3.33 14.19
N SER A 128 5.49 2.90 13.01
CA SER A 128 6.16 3.77 12.04
C SER A 128 5.23 4.88 11.56
N GLN A 129 3.97 4.55 11.24
CA GLN A 129 2.99 5.54 10.79
C GLN A 129 2.64 6.54 11.88
N ILE A 130 2.36 6.08 13.10
CA ILE A 130 2.13 6.95 14.26
C ILE A 130 3.31 7.91 14.46
N ASN A 131 4.54 7.39 14.43
CA ASN A 131 5.74 8.21 14.59
C ASN A 131 5.90 9.25 13.48
N LYS A 132 5.58 8.91 12.22
CA LYS A 132 5.60 9.86 11.10
C LYS A 132 4.61 10.98 11.31
N ILE A 133 3.38 10.68 11.76
CA ILE A 133 2.34 11.68 12.03
C ILE A 133 2.79 12.61 13.17
N CYS A 134 3.26 12.06 14.28
CA CYS A 134 3.75 12.84 15.41
C CYS A 134 4.89 13.78 15.00
N LYS A 135 5.85 13.30 14.22
CA LYS A 135 6.96 14.11 13.69
C LYS A 135 6.48 15.20 12.74
N ALA A 136 5.50 14.91 11.87
CA ALA A 136 4.93 15.90 10.95
C ALA A 136 4.23 17.03 11.71
N ILE A 137 3.41 16.69 12.71
CA ILE A 137 2.73 17.70 13.57
C ILE A 137 3.76 18.54 14.32
N TYR A 138 4.78 17.92 14.89
CA TYR A 138 5.86 18.68 15.57
C TYR A 138 6.60 19.61 14.61
N SER A 139 6.91 19.13 13.40
CA SER A 139 7.61 19.94 12.39
C SER A 139 6.80 21.19 12.01
N MET A 140 5.49 21.01 11.76
CA MET A 140 4.62 22.08 11.27
C MET A 140 4.12 23.02 12.35
N LYS A 141 3.78 22.49 13.53
CA LYS A 141 3.09 23.24 14.59
C LYS A 141 3.83 23.26 15.92
N LYS A 142 5.00 22.63 16.02
CA LYS A 142 5.75 22.49 17.29
C LYS A 142 4.94 21.87 18.44
N ILE A 143 3.86 21.16 18.14
CA ILE A 143 3.05 20.44 19.13
C ILE A 143 3.69 19.07 19.34
N SER A 144 4.02 18.73 20.59
CA SER A 144 4.55 17.44 20.98
C SER A 144 3.42 16.47 21.30
N ILE A 145 3.50 15.25 20.78
CA ILE A 145 2.52 14.19 21.07
C ILE A 145 3.24 13.08 21.82
N LYS A 146 2.74 12.75 23.00
CA LYS A 146 3.21 11.67 23.85
C LYS A 146 2.08 10.70 24.14
N PHE A 147 2.43 9.48 24.52
CA PHE A 147 1.49 8.49 25.02
C PHE A 147 1.74 8.31 26.51
N GLY A 148 0.69 8.44 27.30
CA GLY A 148 0.77 8.29 28.76
C GLY A 148 1.12 6.86 29.18
N ASN A 149 0.71 5.88 28.35
CA ASN A 149 1.05 4.47 28.52
C ASN A 149 1.05 3.73 27.18
N ASP A 150 1.59 2.51 27.14
CA ASP A 150 1.61 1.70 25.93
C ASP A 150 0.27 0.99 25.63
N ALA A 151 -0.69 1.02 26.54
CA ALA A 151 -1.99 0.35 26.37
C ALA A 151 -2.75 0.90 25.14
N VAL A 152 -2.63 2.20 24.85
CA VAL A 152 -3.24 2.82 23.66
C VAL A 152 -2.70 2.23 22.36
N LYS A 153 -1.38 2.06 22.28
CA LYS A 153 -0.75 1.46 21.11
C LYS A 153 -1.13 -0.01 20.96
N GLU A 154 -1.25 -0.75 22.06
CA GLU A 154 -1.68 -2.15 22.06
C GLU A 154 -3.17 -2.28 21.65
N LYS A 155 -4.03 -1.37 22.06
CA LYS A 155 -5.43 -1.33 21.59
C LYS A 155 -5.50 -1.08 20.07
N LEU A 156 -4.75 -0.10 19.56
CA LEU A 156 -4.64 0.17 18.12
C LEU A 156 -4.10 -1.06 17.37
N TYR A 157 -3.09 -1.72 17.91
CA TYR A 157 -2.54 -2.93 17.31
C TYR A 157 -3.57 -4.08 17.27
N LYS A 158 -4.33 -4.30 18.34
CA LYS A 158 -5.41 -5.30 18.33
C LYS A 158 -6.44 -4.99 17.23
N LYS A 159 -6.79 -3.72 17.04
CA LYS A 159 -7.71 -3.31 15.96
C LYS A 159 -7.11 -3.55 14.57
N VAL A 160 -5.80 -3.30 14.40
CA VAL A 160 -5.08 -3.63 13.15
C VAL A 160 -5.16 -5.12 12.85
N LEU A 161 -5.02 -5.99 13.86
CA LEU A 161 -5.09 -7.45 13.66
C LEU A 161 -6.43 -7.93 13.10
N THR A 162 -7.53 -7.23 13.36
CA THR A 162 -8.84 -7.57 12.79
C THR A 162 -8.97 -7.23 11.29
N ASN A 163 -8.05 -6.40 10.75
CA ASN A 163 -8.10 -5.93 9.36
C ASN A 163 -6.82 -6.27 8.55
N LEU A 164 -6.05 -7.25 8.99
CA LEU A 164 -4.81 -7.67 8.33
C LEU A 164 -5.00 -8.11 6.87
N GLU A 165 -6.18 -8.60 6.52
CA GLU A 165 -6.50 -9.02 5.15
C GLU A 165 -6.38 -7.90 4.12
N GLU A 166 -6.57 -6.64 4.55
CA GLU A 166 -6.40 -5.46 3.71
C GLU A 166 -4.93 -5.04 3.55
N GLY A 167 -4.02 -5.77 4.18
CA GLY A 167 -2.58 -5.50 4.12
C GLY A 167 -2.18 -4.15 4.70
N GLY A 168 -1.19 -3.50 4.11
CA GLY A 168 -0.69 -2.20 4.59
C GLY A 168 -1.72 -1.07 4.50
N ARG A 169 -2.67 -1.17 3.59
CA ARG A 169 -3.80 -0.20 3.51
C ARG A 169 -4.70 -0.33 4.73
N GLY A 170 -5.00 -1.55 5.19
CA GLY A 170 -5.78 -1.79 6.40
C GLY A 170 -5.14 -1.15 7.63
N VAL A 171 -3.82 -1.29 7.79
CA VAL A 171 -3.09 -0.58 8.86
C VAL A 171 -3.26 0.93 8.73
N GLY A 172 -3.11 1.48 7.51
CA GLY A 172 -3.28 2.91 7.22
C GLY A 172 -4.67 3.42 7.57
N ASN A 173 -5.71 2.67 7.18
CA ASN A 173 -7.10 3.02 7.46
C ASN A 173 -7.36 3.08 8.98
N ILE A 174 -6.87 2.10 9.74
CA ILE A 174 -7.00 2.10 11.20
C ILE A 174 -6.27 3.31 11.83
N VAL A 175 -5.06 3.62 11.36
CA VAL A 175 -4.34 4.82 11.85
C VAL A 175 -5.08 6.10 11.52
N GLU A 176 -5.65 6.22 10.33
CA GLU A 176 -6.44 7.39 9.93
C GLU A 176 -7.69 7.54 10.77
N GLU A 177 -8.46 6.47 10.90
CA GLU A 177 -9.77 6.46 11.59
C GLU A 177 -9.63 6.65 13.10
N TYR A 178 -8.69 5.94 13.75
CA TYR A 178 -8.60 5.89 15.21
C TYR A 178 -7.53 6.79 15.80
N PHE A 179 -6.62 7.33 15.00
CA PHE A 179 -5.53 8.17 15.49
C PHE A 179 -5.48 9.54 14.81
N THR A 180 -5.34 9.59 13.48
CA THR A 180 -5.10 10.87 12.77
C THR A 180 -6.30 11.79 12.84
N THR A 181 -7.48 11.29 12.49
CA THR A 181 -8.73 12.07 12.47
C THR A 181 -9.12 12.51 13.89
N PRO A 182 -9.17 11.60 14.91
CA PRO A 182 -9.47 12.01 16.28
C PRO A 182 -8.45 12.99 16.87
N LEU A 183 -7.15 12.85 16.53
CA LEU A 183 -6.11 13.78 16.98
C LEU A 183 -6.29 15.16 16.36
N SER A 184 -6.63 15.22 15.09
CA SER A 184 -6.90 16.49 14.40
C SER A 184 -8.11 17.22 15.02
N THR A 185 -9.17 16.47 15.33
CA THR A 185 -10.35 16.98 16.02
C THR A 185 -9.99 17.49 17.42
N TYR A 186 -9.22 16.72 18.20
CA TYR A 186 -8.77 17.13 19.52
C TYR A 186 -7.97 18.43 19.48
N VAL A 187 -7.02 18.55 18.56
CA VAL A 187 -6.20 19.77 18.38
C VAL A 187 -7.07 20.96 18.05
N PHE A 188 -8.08 20.80 17.20
CA PHE A 188 -8.98 21.88 16.81
C PHE A 188 -9.90 22.30 17.97
N ASP A 189 -10.59 21.35 18.61
CA ASP A 189 -11.58 21.61 19.65
C ASP A 189 -10.96 22.24 20.89
N ASN A 190 -9.75 21.81 21.26
CA ASN A 190 -9.03 22.31 22.43
C ASN A 190 -8.15 23.54 22.11
N ARG A 191 -8.17 24.03 20.86
CA ARG A 191 -7.36 25.18 20.39
C ARG A 191 -5.89 25.04 20.78
N VAL A 192 -5.32 23.84 20.50
CA VAL A 192 -3.93 23.56 20.88
C VAL A 192 -2.97 24.47 20.13
N GLU A 193 -2.10 25.15 20.87
CA GLU A 193 -1.15 26.12 20.36
C GLU A 193 0.25 25.54 20.17
N ASN A 194 1.09 26.28 19.44
CA ASN A 194 2.47 25.91 19.21
C ASN A 194 3.25 25.79 20.54
N GLY A 195 4.06 24.75 20.66
CA GLY A 195 4.88 24.49 21.83
C GLY A 195 4.24 23.62 22.91
N GLN A 196 2.91 23.42 22.85
CA GLN A 196 2.19 22.60 23.82
C GLN A 196 2.45 21.10 23.62
N THR A 197 2.22 20.33 24.68
CA THR A 197 2.34 18.86 24.67
C THR A 197 0.97 18.22 24.93
N ILE A 198 0.58 17.29 24.05
CA ILE A 198 -0.60 16.44 24.20
C ILE A 198 -0.12 15.08 24.69
N THR A 199 -0.56 14.66 25.88
CA THR A 199 -0.31 13.31 26.40
C THR A 199 -1.58 12.48 26.27
N ILE A 200 -1.58 11.55 25.31
CA ILE A 200 -2.73 10.67 25.00
C ILE A 200 -2.81 9.58 26.07
N GLU A 201 -3.94 9.52 26.77
CA GLU A 201 -4.21 8.53 27.81
C GLU A 201 -5.05 7.36 27.29
N ASP A 202 -6.02 7.65 26.39
CA ASP A 202 -6.85 6.63 25.76
C ASP A 202 -7.45 7.11 24.43
N ILE A 203 -8.02 6.18 23.68
CA ILE A 203 -8.81 6.43 22.47
C ILE A 203 -10.11 5.65 22.59
N THR A 204 -11.26 6.32 22.51
CA THR A 204 -12.58 5.68 22.52
C THR A 204 -12.85 4.94 21.21
N GLY A 205 -13.82 4.03 21.20
CA GLY A 205 -14.23 3.32 19.99
C GLY A 205 -13.29 2.19 19.55
N LEU A 206 -12.19 1.92 20.29
CA LEU A 206 -11.27 0.81 19.98
C LEU A 206 -11.75 -0.55 20.53
N ASN A 207 -12.71 -0.58 21.46
CA ASN A 207 -13.26 -1.81 22.02
C ASN A 207 -14.40 -2.35 21.13
N SER A 208 -14.31 -3.60 20.75
CA SER A 208 -15.07 -4.24 19.68
C SER A 208 -16.58 -4.48 19.93
N GLU A 209 -17.09 -4.29 21.13
CA GLU A 209 -18.46 -4.67 21.48
C GLU A 209 -19.47 -3.50 21.58
N GLU A 210 -19.00 -2.26 21.66
CA GLU A 210 -19.88 -1.08 21.83
C GLU A 210 -19.72 -0.02 20.72
N SER A 211 -18.84 -0.20 19.75
CA SER A 211 -18.25 0.90 18.97
C SER A 211 -18.76 1.11 17.54
N GLU A 212 -19.76 0.38 17.07
CA GLU A 212 -20.27 0.64 15.69
C GLU A 212 -21.03 1.97 15.54
N LEU A 213 -21.29 2.70 16.63
CA LEU A 213 -22.06 3.94 16.62
C LEU A 213 -21.33 5.18 17.17
N GLU A 214 -20.19 5.04 17.84
CA GLU A 214 -19.46 6.19 18.38
C GLU A 214 -18.22 6.52 17.56
N MET A 215 -18.13 7.77 17.09
CA MET A 215 -16.90 8.26 16.45
C MET A 215 -15.72 8.18 17.43
N PRO A 216 -14.55 7.63 17.01
CA PRO A 216 -13.37 7.58 17.86
C PRO A 216 -12.96 8.97 18.36
N ARG A 217 -12.59 9.07 19.64
CA ARG A 217 -12.12 10.33 20.24
C ARG A 217 -10.87 10.09 21.06
N ILE A 218 -9.96 11.06 21.03
CA ILE A 218 -8.77 11.06 21.88
C ILE A 218 -9.14 11.59 23.27
N ILE A 219 -8.72 10.85 24.29
CA ILE A 219 -8.70 11.26 25.69
C ILE A 219 -7.24 11.60 26.01
N ALA A 220 -6.97 12.87 26.30
CA ALA A 220 -5.60 13.33 26.52
C ALA A 220 -5.54 14.47 27.53
N ASN A 221 -4.36 14.63 28.13
CA ASN A 221 -3.98 15.76 28.95
C ASN A 221 -3.21 16.77 28.08
N LEU A 222 -3.56 18.06 28.20
CA LEU A 222 -2.88 19.16 27.51
C LEU A 222 -2.02 19.93 28.50
N GLU A 223 -0.71 19.85 28.32
CA GLU A 223 0.24 20.68 29.06
C GLU A 223 0.33 22.05 28.37
N ARG A 224 -0.15 23.09 29.06
CA ARG A 224 -0.01 24.48 28.62
C ARG A 224 1.34 25.02 29.14
N ILE A 225 2.05 25.72 28.27
CA ILE A 225 3.30 26.41 28.63
C ILE A 225 2.94 27.64 29.50
#